data_d048c169244876bbbd370ce6f501db1d
#
_entry.id   d048c169244876bbbd370ce6f501db1d
#
_cell.length_a   1.000
_cell.length_b   1.000
_cell.length_c   1.000
_cell.angle_alpha   90.00
_cell.angle_beta   90.00
_cell.angle_gamma   90.00
#
_symmetry.space_group_name_H-M   'P 1'
#
loop_
_entity.id
_entity.type
_entity.pdbx_description
1 polymer ?
#
loop_
_entity_poly.entity_id
_entity_poly.type
_entity_poly.pdbx_seq_one_letter_code
_entity_poly.pdbx_strand_id
1 'polypeptide(L)'
;KAAKRVIVLSFFCNILMVLATTVGVYLPYPDYTAETANAYAQIFGYVPRIVIASLISFLIGELSNSWSLIKIREKTGGKHLWARTIGSSVIGHMLDTGLFVILAFAGTAPFIDLLSMIGIQYAFKLGVEAICATPIAYLMIYKLRKKLGISHPS
;
A
#
# COMPACT_ATOMS: atom_id res chain seq x y z
N LYS A 1 2.75 21.45 6.80
CA LYS A 1 2.45 21.98 5.44
C LYS A 1 3.14 21.16 4.34
N ALA A 2 4.41 20.73 4.49
CA ALA A 2 5.14 19.94 3.49
C ALA A 2 4.45 18.59 3.20
N ALA A 3 4.07 17.81 4.21
CA ALA A 3 3.44 16.51 4.03
C ALA A 3 2.14 16.57 3.20
N LYS A 4 1.29 17.58 3.42
CA LYS A 4 0.08 17.77 2.60
C LYS A 4 0.40 18.02 1.13
N ARG A 5 1.46 18.80 0.83
CA ARG A 5 1.89 19.05 -0.55
C ARG A 5 2.37 17.77 -1.24
N VAL A 6 3.14 16.94 -0.54
CA VAL A 6 3.60 15.64 -1.07
C VAL A 6 2.43 14.72 -1.38
N ILE A 7 1.45 14.61 -0.47
CA ILE A 7 0.25 13.79 -0.68
C ILE A 7 -0.54 14.26 -1.91
N VAL A 8 -0.77 15.57 -2.03
CA VAL A 8 -1.50 16.16 -3.18
C VAL A 8 -0.74 15.93 -4.47
N LEU A 9 0.59 16.11 -4.46
CA LEU A 9 1.42 15.88 -5.64
C LEU A 9 1.40 14.41 -6.07
N SER A 10 1.50 13.48 -5.13
CA SER A 10 1.41 12.04 -5.42
C SER A 10 0.07 11.67 -6.03
N PHE A 11 -1.02 12.23 -5.51
CA PHE A 11 -2.36 12.03 -6.05
C PHE A 11 -2.48 12.55 -7.50
N PHE A 12 -1.95 13.74 -7.74
CA PHE A 12 -1.91 14.34 -9.08
C PHE A 12 -1.09 13.50 -10.07
N CYS A 13 0.08 12.99 -9.66
CA CYS A 13 0.89 12.09 -10.49
C CYS A 13 0.13 10.80 -10.84
N ASN A 14 -0.62 10.22 -9.90
CA ASN A 14 -1.46 9.05 -10.18
C ASN A 14 -2.57 9.36 -11.21
N ILE A 15 -3.22 10.51 -11.10
CA ILE A 15 -4.23 10.94 -12.09
C ILE A 15 -3.60 11.11 -13.47
N LEU A 16 -2.44 11.76 -13.56
CA LEU A 16 -1.73 11.92 -14.83
C LEU A 16 -1.35 10.57 -15.45
N MET A 17 -0.89 9.63 -14.63
CA MET A 17 -0.56 8.28 -15.09
C MET A 17 -1.79 7.56 -15.67
N VAL A 18 -2.93 7.63 -14.97
CA VAL A 18 -4.18 7.05 -15.44
C VAL A 18 -4.62 7.70 -16.77
N LEU A 19 -4.56 9.01 -16.87
CA LEU A 19 -4.91 9.73 -18.09
C LEU A 19 -3.99 9.35 -19.25
N ALA A 20 -2.69 9.36 -19.04
CA ALA A 20 -1.70 9.03 -20.07
C ALA A 20 -1.86 7.59 -20.58
N THR A 21 -2.02 6.62 -19.67
CA THR A 21 -2.23 5.22 -20.06
C THR A 21 -3.57 5.00 -20.75
N THR A 22 -4.63 5.65 -20.27
CA THR A 22 -5.96 5.57 -20.91
C THR A 22 -5.94 6.16 -22.32
N VAL A 23 -5.36 7.35 -22.49
CA VAL A 23 -5.18 7.95 -23.81
C VAL A 23 -4.38 7.02 -24.72
N GLY A 24 -3.26 6.44 -24.23
CA GLY A 24 -2.43 5.50 -24.98
C GLY A 24 -3.19 4.26 -25.47
N VAL A 25 -4.13 3.75 -24.68
CA VAL A 25 -4.98 2.59 -25.08
C VAL A 25 -5.93 2.94 -26.21
N TYR A 26 -6.44 4.18 -26.26
CA TYR A 26 -7.43 4.60 -27.25
C TYR A 26 -6.84 5.33 -28.47
N LEU A 27 -5.51 5.52 -28.53
CA LEU A 27 -4.86 6.12 -29.70
C LEU A 27 -4.97 5.19 -30.92
N PRO A 28 -5.30 5.73 -32.10
CA PRO A 28 -5.28 4.96 -33.34
C PRO A 28 -3.85 4.49 -33.67
N TYR A 29 -3.72 3.27 -34.13
CA TYR A 29 -2.44 2.64 -34.44
C TYR A 29 -2.46 2.07 -35.89
N PRO A 30 -1.30 2.03 -36.58
CA PRO A 30 -1.18 1.40 -37.89
C PRO A 30 -1.32 -0.13 -37.78
N ASP A 31 -1.80 -0.76 -38.87
CA ASP A 31 -2.06 -2.22 -38.88
C ASP A 31 -0.82 -3.07 -38.55
N TYR A 32 0.38 -2.63 -38.94
CA TYR A 32 1.62 -3.34 -38.67
C TYR A 32 2.01 -3.36 -37.16
N THR A 33 1.39 -2.53 -36.33
CA THR A 33 1.60 -2.50 -34.87
C THR A 33 0.43 -3.07 -34.08
N ALA A 34 -0.57 -3.66 -34.74
CA ALA A 34 -1.81 -4.13 -34.13
C ALA A 34 -1.56 -5.11 -32.96
N GLU A 35 -0.60 -6.04 -33.10
CA GLU A 35 -0.25 -6.99 -32.01
C GLU A 35 0.27 -6.27 -30.79
N THR A 36 1.20 -5.33 -30.95
CA THR A 36 1.75 -4.53 -29.86
C THR A 36 0.70 -3.63 -29.20
N ALA A 37 -0.17 -3.00 -30.02
CA ALA A 37 -1.25 -2.17 -29.51
C ALA A 37 -2.27 -2.97 -28.69
N ASN A 38 -2.61 -4.17 -29.14
CA ASN A 38 -3.51 -5.07 -28.40
C ASN A 38 -2.87 -5.54 -27.08
N ALA A 39 -1.58 -5.89 -27.08
CA ALA A 39 -0.86 -6.24 -25.85
C ALA A 39 -0.82 -5.05 -24.87
N TYR A 40 -0.56 -3.84 -25.38
CA TYR A 40 -0.62 -2.62 -24.59
C TYR A 40 -2.01 -2.40 -23.99
N ALA A 41 -3.07 -2.52 -24.76
CA ALA A 41 -4.44 -2.37 -24.30
C ALA A 41 -4.82 -3.41 -23.23
N GLN A 42 -4.37 -4.66 -23.39
CA GLN A 42 -4.59 -5.71 -22.39
C GLN A 42 -3.93 -5.40 -21.05
N ILE A 43 -2.72 -4.86 -21.05
CA ILE A 43 -1.98 -4.56 -19.82
C ILE A 43 -2.49 -3.25 -19.20
N PHE A 44 -2.54 -2.18 -19.98
CA PHE A 44 -2.81 -0.84 -19.47
C PHE A 44 -4.30 -0.50 -19.37
N GLY A 45 -5.19 -1.24 -20.02
CA GLY A 45 -6.64 -1.10 -19.86
C GLY A 45 -7.14 -1.33 -18.43
N TYR A 46 -6.39 -2.10 -17.62
CA TYR A 46 -6.71 -2.32 -16.21
C TYR A 46 -6.18 -1.24 -15.27
N VAL A 47 -5.30 -0.35 -15.73
CA VAL A 47 -4.63 0.65 -14.87
C VAL A 47 -5.63 1.55 -14.12
N PRO A 48 -6.68 2.10 -14.72
CA PRO A 48 -7.66 2.91 -13.99
C PRO A 48 -8.30 2.16 -12.83
N ARG A 49 -8.69 0.91 -13.05
CA ARG A 49 -9.29 0.05 -12.03
C ARG A 49 -8.30 -0.25 -10.90
N ILE A 50 -7.05 -0.58 -11.24
CA ILE A 50 -5.98 -0.87 -10.27
C ILE A 50 -5.69 0.36 -9.41
N VAL A 51 -5.62 1.55 -10.01
CA VAL A 51 -5.35 2.79 -9.26
C VAL A 51 -6.49 3.13 -8.30
N ILE A 52 -7.74 3.03 -8.74
CA ILE A 52 -8.91 3.26 -7.88
C ILE A 52 -8.94 2.23 -6.74
N ALA A 53 -8.74 0.95 -7.05
CA ALA A 53 -8.66 -0.11 -6.05
C ALA A 53 -7.55 0.14 -5.02
N SER A 54 -6.37 0.56 -5.48
CA SER A 54 -5.22 0.90 -4.63
C SER A 54 -5.51 2.08 -3.69
N LEU A 55 -6.14 3.14 -4.19
CA LEU A 55 -6.46 4.32 -3.38
C LEU A 55 -7.50 3.99 -2.29
N ILE A 56 -8.53 3.24 -2.63
CA ILE A 56 -9.58 2.84 -1.68
C ILE A 56 -9.00 1.91 -0.61
N SER A 57 -8.29 0.86 -1.02
CA SER A 57 -7.75 -0.13 -0.09
C SER A 57 -6.67 0.47 0.81
N PHE A 58 -5.79 1.32 0.27
CA PHE A 58 -4.80 2.06 1.05
C PHE A 58 -5.46 2.93 2.13
N LEU A 59 -6.48 3.70 1.77
CA LEU A 59 -7.17 4.56 2.73
C LEU A 59 -7.81 3.75 3.87
N ILE A 60 -8.49 2.66 3.53
CA ILE A 60 -9.13 1.77 4.52
C ILE A 60 -8.06 1.07 5.37
N GLY A 61 -6.98 0.60 4.76
CA GLY A 61 -5.86 -0.03 5.45
C GLY A 61 -5.20 0.90 6.47
N GLU A 62 -4.89 2.14 6.06
CA GLU A 62 -4.28 3.16 6.93
C GLU A 62 -5.18 3.60 8.07
N LEU A 63 -6.47 3.79 7.82
CA LEU A 63 -7.44 4.10 8.87
C LEU A 63 -7.53 2.95 9.89
N SER A 64 -7.57 1.72 9.41
CA SER A 64 -7.63 0.51 10.26
C SER A 64 -6.35 0.31 11.05
N ASN A 65 -5.19 0.54 10.44
CA ASN A 65 -3.89 0.53 11.10
C ASN A 65 -3.83 1.57 12.23
N SER A 66 -4.21 2.81 11.94
CA SER A 66 -4.25 3.90 12.91
C SER A 66 -5.20 3.61 14.07
N TRP A 67 -6.38 3.10 13.78
CA TRP A 67 -7.38 2.73 14.80
C TRP A 67 -6.88 1.56 15.67
N SER A 68 -6.31 0.53 15.06
CA SER A 68 -5.75 -0.63 15.76
C SER A 68 -4.58 -0.22 16.65
N LEU A 69 -3.71 0.67 16.18
CA LEU A 69 -2.59 1.21 16.94
C LEU A 69 -3.04 1.90 18.23
N ILE A 70 -4.12 2.69 18.16
CA ILE A 70 -4.71 3.36 19.33
C ILE A 70 -5.26 2.32 20.31
N LYS A 71 -6.06 1.36 19.82
CA LYS A 71 -6.65 0.30 20.66
C LYS A 71 -5.61 -0.60 21.34
N ILE A 72 -4.57 -0.99 20.62
CA ILE A 72 -3.49 -1.80 21.20
C ILE A 72 -2.72 -0.98 22.24
N ARG A 73 -2.49 0.32 21.99
CA ARG A 73 -1.86 1.22 22.96
C ARG A 73 -2.65 1.31 24.27
N GLU A 74 -3.97 1.46 24.19
CA GLU A 74 -4.85 1.51 25.35
C GLU A 74 -4.77 0.20 26.16
N LYS A 75 -4.80 -0.96 25.49
CA LYS A 75 -4.72 -2.28 26.15
C LYS A 75 -3.36 -2.59 26.75
N THR A 76 -2.27 -2.14 26.13
CA THR A 76 -0.89 -2.46 26.58
C THR A 76 -0.28 -1.43 27.52
N GLY A 77 -1.02 -0.36 27.85
CA GLY A 77 -0.49 0.73 28.68
C GLY A 77 0.75 1.40 28.08
N GLY A 78 0.97 1.26 26.76
CA GLY A 78 2.10 1.87 26.05
C GLY A 78 3.45 1.18 26.19
N LYS A 79 3.55 0.08 26.95
CA LYS A 79 4.83 -0.55 27.34
C LYS A 79 5.56 -1.30 26.21
N HIS A 80 4.85 -1.82 25.21
CA HIS A 80 5.43 -2.65 24.13
C HIS A 80 5.26 -1.98 22.76
N LEU A 81 6.22 -1.14 22.37
CA LEU A 81 6.19 -0.43 21.08
C LEU A 81 6.10 -1.38 19.88
N TRP A 82 6.92 -2.44 19.86
CA TRP A 82 6.95 -3.42 18.79
C TRP A 82 5.60 -4.14 18.59
N ALA A 83 4.99 -4.59 19.68
CA ALA A 83 3.71 -5.28 19.64
C ALA A 83 2.59 -4.37 19.12
N ARG A 84 2.65 -3.09 19.47
CA ARG A 84 1.73 -2.08 18.97
C ARG A 84 1.91 -1.82 17.47
N THR A 85 3.15 -1.66 17.02
CA THR A 85 3.47 -1.37 15.62
C THR A 85 3.15 -2.57 14.74
N ILE A 86 3.70 -3.74 15.03
CA ILE A 86 3.46 -4.95 14.23
C ILE A 86 1.99 -5.38 14.30
N GLY A 87 1.38 -5.36 15.49
CA GLY A 87 -0.03 -5.75 15.65
C GLY A 87 -1.01 -4.87 14.89
N SER A 88 -0.76 -3.55 14.80
CA SER A 88 -1.59 -2.66 13.99
C SER A 88 -1.35 -2.85 12.49
N SER A 89 -0.10 -3.08 12.07
CA SER A 89 0.25 -3.33 10.67
C SER A 89 -0.34 -4.65 10.15
N VAL A 90 -0.37 -5.70 10.97
CA VAL A 90 -1.03 -6.97 10.63
C VAL A 90 -2.48 -6.73 10.17
N ILE A 91 -3.24 -5.96 10.94
CA ILE A 91 -4.64 -5.65 10.62
C ILE A 91 -4.73 -4.71 9.41
N GLY A 92 -3.93 -3.66 9.37
CA GLY A 92 -3.92 -2.68 8.27
C GLY A 92 -3.56 -3.33 6.94
N HIS A 93 -2.50 -4.11 6.89
CA HIS A 93 -2.07 -4.80 5.65
C HIS A 93 -3.03 -5.89 5.20
N MET A 94 -3.69 -6.59 6.14
CA MET A 94 -4.70 -7.59 5.78
C MET A 94 -5.87 -6.94 5.06
N LEU A 95 -6.38 -5.82 5.56
CA LEU A 95 -7.48 -5.08 4.94
C LEU A 95 -7.06 -4.42 3.63
N ASP A 96 -5.92 -3.74 3.61
CA ASP A 96 -5.36 -3.12 2.40
C ASP A 96 -5.19 -4.16 1.28
N THR A 97 -4.48 -5.26 1.56
CA THR A 97 -4.19 -6.28 0.54
C THR A 97 -5.44 -7.03 0.10
N GLY A 98 -6.31 -7.42 1.04
CA GLY A 98 -7.55 -8.13 0.73
C GLY A 98 -8.49 -7.29 -0.15
N LEU A 99 -8.73 -6.04 0.25
CA LEU A 99 -9.57 -5.12 -0.52
C LEU A 99 -8.95 -4.80 -1.88
N PHE A 100 -7.64 -4.54 -1.94
CA PHE A 100 -6.96 -4.27 -3.20
C PHE A 100 -7.13 -5.40 -4.20
N VAL A 101 -6.81 -6.63 -3.81
CA VAL A 101 -6.89 -7.79 -4.72
C VAL A 101 -8.32 -8.03 -5.17
N ILE A 102 -9.30 -7.93 -4.27
CA ILE A 102 -10.70 -8.10 -4.63
C ILE A 102 -11.15 -7.00 -5.60
N LEU A 103 -10.92 -5.74 -5.30
CA LEU A 103 -11.37 -4.62 -6.14
C LEU A 103 -10.66 -4.59 -7.50
N ALA A 104 -9.35 -4.90 -7.53
CA ALA A 104 -8.56 -4.87 -8.75
C ALA A 104 -8.86 -6.05 -9.67
N PHE A 105 -9.03 -7.27 -9.11
CA PHE A 105 -9.02 -8.51 -9.88
C PHE A 105 -10.31 -9.34 -9.79
N ALA A 106 -11.33 -8.94 -9.02
CA ALA A 106 -12.60 -9.66 -9.02
C ALA A 106 -13.23 -9.69 -10.41
N GLY A 107 -13.60 -10.89 -10.86
CA GLY A 107 -14.15 -11.14 -12.19
C GLY A 107 -13.13 -11.31 -13.32
N THR A 108 -11.81 -11.17 -13.02
CA THR A 108 -10.73 -11.40 -13.99
C THR A 108 -9.92 -12.66 -13.70
N ALA A 109 -9.92 -13.12 -12.44
CA ALA A 109 -9.21 -14.32 -12.02
C ALA A 109 -10.14 -15.23 -11.18
N PRO A 110 -9.87 -16.54 -11.15
CA PRO A 110 -10.57 -17.49 -10.29
C PRO A 110 -10.41 -17.12 -8.80
N PHE A 111 -11.42 -17.41 -7.99
CA PHE A 111 -11.41 -17.05 -6.57
C PHE A 111 -10.21 -17.65 -5.80
N ILE A 112 -9.80 -18.87 -6.15
CA ILE A 112 -8.65 -19.53 -5.50
C ILE A 112 -7.34 -18.78 -5.77
N ASP A 113 -7.17 -18.22 -6.97
CA ASP A 113 -6.00 -17.44 -7.34
C ASP A 113 -5.98 -16.11 -6.60
N LEU A 114 -7.14 -15.48 -6.42
CA LEU A 114 -7.27 -14.27 -5.60
C LEU A 114 -6.84 -14.51 -4.15
N LEU A 115 -7.25 -15.63 -3.56
CA LEU A 115 -6.82 -16.02 -2.20
C LEU A 115 -5.30 -16.23 -2.12
N SER A 116 -4.73 -16.91 -3.12
CA SER A 116 -3.29 -17.11 -3.20
C SER A 116 -2.54 -15.79 -3.33
N MET A 117 -3.02 -14.88 -4.18
CA MET A 117 -2.46 -13.53 -4.33
C MET A 117 -2.51 -12.75 -3.02
N ILE A 118 -3.62 -12.78 -2.30
CA ILE A 118 -3.76 -12.12 -0.99
C ILE A 118 -2.75 -12.69 -0.02
N GLY A 119 -2.66 -14.02 0.09
CA GLY A 119 -1.75 -14.71 1.02
C GLY A 119 -0.29 -14.38 0.77
N ILE A 120 0.16 -14.47 -0.49
CA ILE A 120 1.53 -14.20 -0.89
C ILE A 120 1.90 -12.73 -0.66
N GLN A 121 1.06 -11.80 -1.13
CA GLN A 121 1.32 -10.36 -0.96
C GLN A 121 1.32 -9.96 0.51
N TYR A 122 0.39 -10.49 1.31
CA TYR A 122 0.31 -10.23 2.74
C TYR A 122 1.55 -10.74 3.47
N ALA A 123 1.96 -11.99 3.23
CA ALA A 123 3.16 -12.56 3.83
C ALA A 123 4.42 -11.78 3.45
N PHE A 124 4.54 -11.36 2.19
CA PHE A 124 5.66 -10.57 1.71
C PHE A 124 5.72 -9.19 2.39
N LYS A 125 4.59 -8.47 2.47
CA LYS A 125 4.51 -7.17 3.13
C LYS A 125 4.92 -7.24 4.60
N LEU A 126 4.39 -8.22 5.34
CA LEU A 126 4.76 -8.43 6.75
C LEU A 126 6.23 -8.82 6.91
N GLY A 127 6.76 -9.66 6.03
CA GLY A 127 8.17 -10.05 6.03
C GLY A 127 9.09 -8.85 5.84
N VAL A 128 8.82 -8.01 4.85
CA VAL A 128 9.60 -6.79 4.59
C VAL A 128 9.49 -5.80 5.76
N GLU A 129 8.32 -5.65 6.34
CA GLU A 129 8.14 -4.77 7.51
C GLU A 129 8.92 -5.28 8.73
N ALA A 130 8.82 -6.56 9.04
CA ALA A 130 9.51 -7.15 10.18
C ALA A 130 11.04 -7.10 10.03
N ILE A 131 11.56 -7.41 8.85
CA ILE A 131 13.00 -7.54 8.59
C ILE A 131 13.65 -6.18 8.32
N CYS A 132 12.98 -5.27 7.61
CA CYS A 132 13.55 -4.01 7.15
C CYS A 132 13.00 -2.81 7.91
N ALA A 133 11.69 -2.59 7.86
CA ALA A 133 11.09 -1.35 8.36
C ALA A 133 11.19 -1.22 9.88
N THR A 134 10.92 -2.29 10.63
CA THR A 134 10.98 -2.29 12.09
C THR A 134 12.38 -2.01 12.63
N PRO A 135 13.47 -2.68 12.20
CA PRO A 135 14.82 -2.36 12.65
C PRO A 135 15.25 -0.94 12.29
N ILE A 136 14.91 -0.46 11.08
CA ILE A 136 15.22 0.90 10.64
C ILE A 136 14.51 1.92 11.54
N ALA A 137 13.23 1.72 11.86
CA ALA A 137 12.48 2.58 12.74
C ALA A 137 13.11 2.66 14.15
N TYR A 138 13.52 1.52 14.72
CA TYR A 138 14.24 1.51 15.99
C TYR A 138 15.57 2.26 15.95
N LEU A 139 16.34 2.08 14.87
CA LEU A 139 17.61 2.77 14.65
C LEU A 139 17.42 4.29 14.53
N MET A 140 16.39 4.73 13.81
CA MET A 140 16.03 6.14 13.70
C MET A 140 15.60 6.75 15.04
N ILE A 141 14.74 6.05 15.78
CA ILE A 141 14.30 6.48 17.12
C ILE A 141 15.49 6.60 18.05
N TYR A 142 16.39 5.62 18.05
CA TYR A 142 17.61 5.65 18.87
C TYR A 142 18.48 6.86 18.52
N LYS A 143 18.75 7.10 17.24
CA LYS A 143 19.55 8.25 16.78
C LYS A 143 18.91 9.59 17.14
N LEU A 144 17.59 9.72 16.96
CA LEU A 144 16.86 10.93 17.31
C LEU A 144 16.88 11.20 18.82
N ARG A 145 16.66 10.19 19.63
CA ARG A 145 16.74 10.32 21.10
C ARG A 145 18.13 10.76 21.56
N LYS A 146 19.19 10.15 21.02
CA LYS A 146 20.58 10.54 21.32
C LYS A 146 20.84 12.01 20.94
N LYS A 147 20.29 12.48 19.81
CA LYS A 147 20.46 13.87 19.35
C LYS A 147 19.65 14.87 20.19
N LEU A 148 18.52 14.45 20.76
CA LEU A 148 17.64 15.30 21.58
C LEU A 148 17.92 15.21 23.10
N GLY A 149 18.92 14.40 23.52
CA GLY A 149 19.28 14.28 24.94
C GLY A 149 18.19 13.63 25.82
N ILE A 150 17.25 12.89 25.21
CA ILE A 150 16.12 12.27 25.92
C ILE A 150 16.58 10.91 26.44
N SER A 151 16.80 10.79 27.77
CA SER A 151 17.12 9.51 28.42
C SER A 151 15.94 8.53 28.37
N HIS A 152 16.25 7.22 28.42
CA HIS A 152 15.27 6.14 28.42
C HIS A 152 14.24 6.31 29.55
N PRO A 153 12.93 6.12 29.26
CA PRO A 153 12.02 5.68 30.31
C PRO A 153 12.30 4.18 30.56
N SER A 154 12.63 3.86 31.78
CA SER A 154 12.74 2.51 32.33
C SER A 154 11.50 1.67 32.03
#